data_22ba2c3e182a6f877977fac5aa2de3e9
#
_entry.id   22ba2c3e182a6f877977fac5aa2de3e9
#
_cell.length_a   1.000
_cell.length_b   1.000
_cell.length_c   1.000
_cell.angle_alpha   90.00
_cell.angle_beta   90.00
_cell.angle_gamma   90.00
#
_symmetry.space_group_name_H-M   'P 1'
#
loop_
_entity.id
_entity.type
_entity.pdbx_description
1 polymer ?
#
loop_
_entity_poly.entity_id
_entity_poly.type
_entity_poly.pdbx_seq_one_letter_code
_entity_poly.pdbx_strand_id
1 'polypeptide(L)'
;MTARNVQLKVMGNLALDVKHGYRTSMSKTSHANTTVAVVCNPTSNKGKGAQVGGHVIDLLRGAGRKHGFDVIDVTGTSFDDSLANARRRGDEYDYLVAVGGDGMVALGANAVGCSGKPLGIVAIGSGNDFARGLDLPVNRVETAVEGIVGAIVRGTHIDVDMGLVTSLPDGHAIDSTDGTDVSQSRSPIDRYYAGMLSCGLDASINDRANHSHLPNGSLRYFAAVIVELTHMKSYGYHIKATLADGSVEERDIISPLLTVA
;
A
#
# COMPACT_ATOMS: atom_id res chain seq x y z
N MET A 1 -4.90 -21.64 12.61
CA MET A 1 -5.33 -20.23 12.44
C MET A 1 -6.11 -20.14 11.15
N THR A 2 -7.38 -19.75 11.21
CA THR A 2 -8.21 -19.58 10.02
C THR A 2 -7.70 -18.33 9.28
N ALA A 3 -7.24 -18.48 8.05
CA ALA A 3 -6.91 -17.35 7.19
C ALA A 3 -8.16 -16.48 7.07
N ARG A 4 -8.16 -15.31 7.69
CA ARG A 4 -9.21 -14.31 7.45
C ARG A 4 -8.90 -13.71 6.10
N ASN A 5 -9.81 -13.87 5.15
CA ASN A 5 -9.77 -13.12 3.90
C ASN A 5 -9.85 -11.63 4.25
N VAL A 6 -8.71 -10.95 4.20
CA VAL A 6 -8.64 -9.50 4.43
C VAL A 6 -8.66 -8.82 3.08
N GLN A 7 -9.69 -8.01 2.84
CA GLN A 7 -9.87 -7.33 1.56
C GLN A 7 -9.76 -5.82 1.73
N LEU A 8 -9.07 -5.19 0.79
CA LEU A 8 -9.00 -3.74 0.64
C LEU A 8 -10.07 -3.31 -0.36
N LYS A 9 -10.93 -2.39 0.04
CA LYS A 9 -11.90 -1.77 -0.86
C LYS A 9 -11.23 -0.61 -1.58
N VAL A 10 -11.18 -0.68 -2.91
CA VAL A 10 -10.53 0.35 -3.74
C VAL A 10 -11.56 1.11 -4.56
N MET A 11 -11.48 2.44 -4.51
CA MET A 11 -12.29 3.36 -5.30
C MET A 11 -11.47 3.93 -6.45
N GLY A 12 -12.11 4.10 -7.59
CA GLY A 12 -11.48 4.76 -8.73
C GLY A 12 -12.37 4.72 -9.97
N ASN A 13 -11.79 5.16 -11.08
CA ASN A 13 -12.45 5.12 -12.39
C ASN A 13 -12.31 3.71 -12.99
N LEU A 14 -12.92 2.73 -12.31
CA LEU A 14 -12.91 1.34 -12.72
C LEU A 14 -13.89 1.19 -13.86
N ALA A 15 -13.41 0.94 -15.07
CA ALA A 15 -14.25 0.46 -16.15
C ALA A 15 -14.88 -0.86 -15.69
N LEU A 16 -16.19 -0.94 -15.75
CA LEU A 16 -17.01 -2.13 -15.40
C LEU A 16 -16.76 -3.27 -16.41
N ASP A 17 -15.52 -3.53 -16.77
CA ASP A 17 -15.18 -4.62 -17.68
C ASP A 17 -14.69 -5.82 -16.86
N VAL A 18 -15.49 -6.86 -16.87
CA VAL A 18 -15.40 -8.12 -16.12
C VAL A 18 -14.11 -8.93 -16.40
N LYS A 19 -13.08 -8.33 -16.97
CA LYS A 19 -11.87 -9.04 -17.41
C LYS A 19 -10.99 -9.57 -16.28
N HIS A 20 -11.08 -9.05 -15.06
CA HIS A 20 -10.17 -9.40 -13.97
C HIS A 20 -10.82 -10.05 -12.75
N GLY A 21 -12.09 -10.46 -12.81
CA GLY A 21 -12.74 -11.23 -11.75
C GLY A 21 -13.01 -10.46 -10.44
N TYR A 22 -12.78 -9.15 -10.40
CA TYR A 22 -13.07 -8.33 -9.23
C TYR A 22 -14.57 -8.15 -9.03
N ARG A 23 -15.05 -8.35 -7.80
CA ARG A 23 -16.44 -8.08 -7.44
C ARG A 23 -16.60 -6.60 -7.11
N THR A 24 -17.46 -5.91 -7.86
CA THR A 24 -17.93 -4.59 -7.47
C THR A 24 -18.99 -4.75 -6.39
N SER A 25 -18.76 -4.20 -5.21
CA SER A 25 -19.73 -4.20 -4.12
C SER A 25 -20.24 -2.77 -3.86
N MET A 26 -21.43 -2.66 -3.33
CA MET A 26 -22.05 -1.39 -2.96
C MET A 26 -22.08 -1.30 -1.44
N SER A 27 -21.49 -0.24 -0.89
CA SER A 27 -21.60 0.09 0.53
C SER A 27 -22.73 1.10 0.70
N LYS A 28 -23.75 0.78 1.51
CA LYS A 28 -24.71 1.76 2.00
C LYS A 28 -24.19 2.33 3.31
N THR A 29 -23.39 3.39 3.25
CA THR A 29 -23.12 4.22 4.42
C THR A 29 -24.18 5.32 4.46
N SER A 30 -25.08 5.23 5.40
CA SER A 30 -26.08 6.26 5.71
C SER A 30 -25.57 7.07 6.92
N HIS A 31 -24.59 7.93 6.68
CA HIS A 31 -24.24 8.96 7.68
C HIS A 31 -24.76 10.32 7.23
N ALA A 32 -25.21 11.13 8.19
CA ALA A 32 -25.77 12.46 7.93
C ALA A 32 -24.77 13.42 7.25
N ASN A 33 -23.45 13.16 7.36
CA ASN A 33 -22.37 13.84 6.64
C ASN A 33 -21.26 12.84 6.33
N THR A 34 -21.07 12.53 5.06
CA THR A 34 -19.93 11.73 4.58
C THR A 34 -18.65 12.54 4.71
N THR A 35 -17.59 11.93 5.24
CA THR A 35 -16.28 12.57 5.36
C THR A 35 -15.21 11.77 4.60
N VAL A 36 -14.39 12.47 3.81
CA VAL A 36 -13.27 11.95 3.05
C VAL A 36 -11.97 12.43 3.70
N ALA A 37 -11.15 11.51 4.18
CA ALA A 37 -9.81 11.84 4.66
C ALA A 37 -8.80 11.77 3.49
N VAL A 38 -7.83 12.67 3.49
CA VAL A 38 -6.71 12.67 2.53
C VAL A 38 -5.40 12.49 3.29
N VAL A 39 -4.56 11.61 2.78
CA VAL A 39 -3.18 11.44 3.26
C VAL A 39 -2.22 11.52 2.09
N CYS A 40 -1.18 12.36 2.19
CA CYS A 40 -0.19 12.51 1.15
C CYS A 40 1.23 12.37 1.69
N ASN A 41 2.20 12.20 0.80
CA ASN A 41 3.62 12.23 1.17
C ASN A 41 4.18 13.64 0.86
N PRO A 42 4.33 14.51 1.88
CA PRO A 42 4.76 15.89 1.66
C PRO A 42 6.20 16.00 1.13
N THR A 43 7.05 15.01 1.42
CA THR A 43 8.47 15.02 1.04
C THR A 43 8.75 14.37 -0.30
N SER A 44 7.75 13.73 -0.95
CA SER A 44 7.93 13.07 -2.24
C SER A 44 8.28 14.08 -3.33
N ASN A 45 9.04 13.61 -4.33
CA ASN A 45 9.40 14.38 -5.53
C ASN A 45 9.98 15.78 -5.22
N LYS A 46 10.95 15.85 -4.26
CA LYS A 46 11.63 17.09 -3.82
C LYS A 46 10.67 18.18 -3.28
N GLY A 47 9.66 17.77 -2.53
CA GLY A 47 8.67 18.66 -1.93
C GLY A 47 7.45 18.99 -2.81
N LYS A 48 7.42 18.53 -4.06
CA LYS A 48 6.24 18.69 -4.92
C LYS A 48 5.03 17.86 -4.42
N GLY A 49 5.26 16.84 -3.60
CA GLY A 49 4.21 16.03 -3.01
C GLY A 49 3.23 16.84 -2.17
N ALA A 50 3.71 17.83 -1.41
CA ALA A 50 2.87 18.73 -0.63
C ALA A 50 1.96 19.58 -1.55
N GLN A 51 2.50 20.09 -2.67
CA GLN A 51 1.74 20.88 -3.62
C GLN A 51 0.63 20.07 -4.29
N VAL A 52 0.95 18.84 -4.73
CA VAL A 52 -0.06 17.96 -5.35
C VAL A 52 -1.08 17.50 -4.30
N GLY A 53 -0.67 17.21 -3.06
CA GLY A 53 -1.59 16.89 -1.97
C GLY A 53 -2.58 18.02 -1.72
N GLY A 54 -2.11 19.27 -1.63
CA GLY A 54 -2.97 20.45 -1.51
C GLY A 54 -3.95 20.58 -2.67
N HIS A 55 -3.48 20.38 -3.91
CA HIS A 55 -4.34 20.42 -5.09
C HIS A 55 -5.44 19.34 -5.06
N VAL A 56 -5.11 18.11 -4.68
CA VAL A 56 -6.10 17.02 -4.52
C VAL A 56 -7.14 17.38 -3.46
N ILE A 57 -6.71 17.94 -2.32
CA ILE A 57 -7.61 18.39 -1.25
C ILE A 57 -8.57 19.47 -1.77
N ASP A 58 -8.08 20.44 -2.54
CA ASP A 58 -8.90 21.50 -3.10
C ASP A 58 -9.93 20.98 -4.11
N LEU A 59 -9.52 20.04 -4.98
CA LEU A 59 -10.44 19.37 -5.92
C LEU A 59 -11.53 18.60 -5.17
N LEU A 60 -11.15 17.81 -4.16
CA LEU A 60 -12.11 17.06 -3.34
C LEU A 60 -13.05 17.98 -2.55
N ARG A 61 -12.56 19.08 -1.97
CA ARG A 61 -13.39 20.09 -1.32
C ARG A 61 -14.37 20.74 -2.28
N GLY A 62 -13.92 21.01 -3.53
CA GLY A 62 -14.80 21.50 -4.59
C GLY A 62 -15.93 20.53 -4.90
N ALA A 63 -15.60 19.26 -5.04
CA ALA A 63 -16.57 18.20 -5.23
C ALA A 63 -17.47 17.99 -4.00
N GLY A 64 -16.91 18.07 -2.79
CA GLY A 64 -17.65 17.95 -1.53
C GLY A 64 -18.76 18.99 -1.39
N ARG A 65 -18.47 20.25 -1.76
CA ARG A 65 -19.51 21.31 -1.80
C ARG A 65 -20.65 21.00 -2.78
N LYS A 66 -20.36 20.28 -3.86
CA LYS A 66 -21.34 19.90 -4.88
C LYS A 66 -22.16 18.67 -4.51
N HIS A 67 -21.52 17.69 -3.86
CA HIS A 67 -22.07 16.35 -3.65
C HIS A 67 -22.40 16.05 -2.18
N GLY A 68 -22.15 16.97 -1.25
CA GLY A 68 -22.55 16.86 0.15
C GLY A 68 -21.61 15.96 0.97
N PHE A 69 -20.27 16.13 0.85
CA PHE A 69 -19.32 15.49 1.73
C PHE A 69 -18.24 16.46 2.20
N ASP A 70 -17.68 16.20 3.38
CA ASP A 70 -16.59 16.96 3.97
C ASP A 70 -15.21 16.34 3.64
N VAL A 71 -14.15 17.16 3.74
CA VAL A 71 -12.78 16.74 3.47
C VAL A 71 -11.86 17.15 4.60
N ILE A 72 -11.15 16.16 5.18
CA ILE A 72 -10.13 16.38 6.21
C ILE A 72 -8.76 15.93 5.73
N ASP A 73 -7.73 16.60 6.22
CA ASP A 73 -6.34 16.22 5.99
C ASP A 73 -5.82 15.46 7.22
N VAL A 74 -5.29 14.27 6.99
CA VAL A 74 -4.68 13.41 8.01
C VAL A 74 -3.19 13.16 7.75
N THR A 75 -2.59 13.96 6.87
CA THR A 75 -1.17 13.91 6.56
C THR A 75 -0.35 14.26 7.80
N GLY A 76 0.65 13.46 8.09
CA GLY A 76 1.64 13.70 9.14
C GLY A 76 2.96 14.23 8.58
N THR A 77 3.95 14.38 9.45
CA THR A 77 5.30 14.85 9.12
C THR A 77 6.20 13.74 8.57
N SER A 78 5.82 12.49 8.78
CA SER A 78 6.51 11.28 8.30
C SER A 78 5.51 10.22 7.86
N PHE A 79 6.02 9.11 7.31
CA PHE A 79 5.19 7.95 6.99
C PHE A 79 4.47 7.40 8.23
N ASP A 80 5.22 7.16 9.31
CA ASP A 80 4.66 6.58 10.53
C ASP A 80 3.69 7.54 11.23
N ASP A 81 3.98 8.85 11.22
CA ASP A 81 3.07 9.86 11.76
C ASP A 81 1.78 9.96 10.93
N SER A 82 1.88 9.90 9.61
CA SER A 82 0.71 9.87 8.72
C SER A 82 -0.15 8.62 8.95
N LEU A 83 0.48 7.45 9.10
CA LEU A 83 -0.23 6.21 9.42
C LEU A 83 -0.92 6.29 10.79
N ALA A 84 -0.21 6.80 11.79
CA ALA A 84 -0.76 6.99 13.13
C ALA A 84 -1.93 7.97 13.14
N ASN A 85 -1.82 9.09 12.40
CA ASN A 85 -2.88 10.07 12.24
C ASN A 85 -4.13 9.46 11.57
N ALA A 86 -3.94 8.75 10.44
CA ALA A 86 -5.03 8.12 9.73
C ALA A 86 -5.77 7.09 10.60
N ARG A 87 -5.02 6.29 11.39
CA ARG A 87 -5.61 5.30 12.31
C ARG A 87 -6.33 5.96 13.48
N ARG A 88 -5.67 6.93 14.16
CA ARG A 88 -6.24 7.61 15.33
C ARG A 88 -7.54 8.34 15.01
N ARG A 89 -7.60 8.95 13.84
CA ARG A 89 -8.77 9.69 13.36
C ARG A 89 -9.72 8.82 12.52
N GLY A 90 -9.58 7.50 12.61
CA GLY A 90 -10.35 6.55 11.83
C GLY A 90 -11.86 6.74 11.96
N ASP A 91 -12.37 7.11 13.13
CA ASP A 91 -13.80 7.33 13.36
C ASP A 91 -14.34 8.66 12.79
N GLU A 92 -13.44 9.55 12.32
CA GLU A 92 -13.81 10.86 11.77
C GLU A 92 -14.09 10.82 10.26
N TYR A 93 -13.82 9.73 9.55
CA TYR A 93 -13.99 9.65 8.10
C TYR A 93 -14.58 8.31 7.65
N ASP A 94 -15.21 8.32 6.50
CA ASP A 94 -15.80 7.14 5.85
C ASP A 94 -14.92 6.59 4.72
N TYR A 95 -14.14 7.46 4.09
CA TYR A 95 -13.28 7.16 2.95
C TYR A 95 -11.87 7.73 3.18
N LEU A 96 -10.84 7.00 2.78
CA LEU A 96 -9.45 7.49 2.78
C LEU A 96 -8.96 7.65 1.33
N VAL A 97 -8.29 8.76 1.03
CA VAL A 97 -7.62 8.99 -0.25
C VAL A 97 -6.12 9.10 -0.01
N ALA A 98 -5.36 8.17 -0.58
CA ALA A 98 -3.90 8.17 -0.55
C ALA A 98 -3.34 8.83 -1.82
N VAL A 99 -2.49 9.85 -1.62
CA VAL A 99 -1.86 10.63 -2.71
C VAL A 99 -0.37 10.35 -2.72
N GLY A 100 0.12 9.64 -3.74
CA GLY A 100 1.54 9.29 -3.85
C GLY A 100 1.80 8.05 -4.71
N GLY A 101 2.90 7.36 -4.46
CA GLY A 101 3.24 6.08 -5.10
C GLY A 101 2.84 4.87 -4.26
N ASP A 102 3.42 3.70 -4.58
CA ASP A 102 3.09 2.42 -3.95
C ASP A 102 3.28 2.44 -2.42
N GLY A 103 4.24 3.21 -1.90
CA GLY A 103 4.39 3.42 -0.46
C GLY A 103 3.16 4.08 0.19
N MET A 104 2.47 5.00 -0.50
CA MET A 104 1.24 5.60 0.01
C MET A 104 0.05 4.66 -0.12
N VAL A 105 0.03 3.78 -1.11
CA VAL A 105 -0.93 2.67 -1.20
C VAL A 105 -0.76 1.74 0.00
N ALA A 106 0.49 1.36 0.31
CA ALA A 106 0.80 0.54 1.49
C ALA A 106 0.37 1.22 2.80
N LEU A 107 0.60 2.53 2.95
CA LEU A 107 0.10 3.31 4.09
C LEU A 107 -1.43 3.24 4.18
N GLY A 108 -2.12 3.53 3.08
CA GLY A 108 -3.57 3.49 3.01
C GLY A 108 -4.14 2.12 3.36
N ALA A 109 -3.57 1.05 2.80
CA ALA A 109 -3.95 -0.33 3.11
C ALA A 109 -3.80 -0.64 4.61
N ASN A 110 -2.70 -0.19 5.22
CA ASN A 110 -2.46 -0.37 6.65
C ASN A 110 -3.32 0.53 7.54
N ALA A 111 -3.80 1.64 7.03
CA ALA A 111 -4.72 2.52 7.77
C ALA A 111 -6.15 1.97 7.79
N VAL A 112 -6.65 1.48 6.64
CA VAL A 112 -8.09 1.13 6.49
C VAL A 112 -8.36 -0.35 6.22
N GLY A 113 -7.36 -1.19 5.99
CA GLY A 113 -7.54 -2.56 5.52
C GLY A 113 -8.47 -3.43 6.36
N CYS A 114 -8.52 -3.24 7.68
CA CYS A 114 -9.42 -3.97 8.57
C CYS A 114 -10.71 -3.24 8.92
N SER A 115 -10.84 -1.97 8.52
CA SER A 115 -12.01 -1.14 8.89
C SER A 115 -13.18 -1.29 7.93
N GLY A 116 -12.95 -1.88 6.76
CA GLY A 116 -13.92 -1.93 5.68
C GLY A 116 -14.15 -0.58 4.98
N LYS A 117 -13.38 0.47 5.31
CA LYS A 117 -13.44 1.78 4.64
C LYS A 117 -12.75 1.71 3.28
N PRO A 118 -13.37 2.27 2.23
CA PRO A 118 -12.75 2.26 0.90
C PRO A 118 -11.55 3.22 0.82
N LEU A 119 -10.54 2.80 0.04
CA LEU A 119 -9.34 3.54 -0.29
C LEU A 119 -9.41 4.11 -1.71
N GLY A 120 -9.31 5.42 -1.87
CA GLY A 120 -9.05 6.09 -3.13
C GLY A 120 -7.55 6.24 -3.36
N ILE A 121 -7.09 6.12 -4.60
CA ILE A 121 -5.68 6.21 -4.95
C ILE A 121 -5.47 7.27 -6.01
N VAL A 122 -4.66 8.29 -5.68
CA VAL A 122 -4.13 9.26 -6.64
C VAL A 122 -2.65 8.94 -6.86
N ALA A 123 -2.39 8.14 -7.89
CA ALA A 123 -1.09 7.56 -8.17
C ALA A 123 -0.18 8.54 -8.91
N ILE A 124 0.81 9.11 -8.18
CA ILE A 124 1.77 10.12 -8.69
C ILE A 124 3.23 9.76 -8.38
N GLY A 125 3.49 8.52 -8.00
CA GLY A 125 4.85 7.99 -7.75
C GLY A 125 5.60 7.61 -9.02
N SER A 126 6.78 7.02 -8.83
CA SER A 126 7.64 6.58 -9.94
C SER A 126 7.23 5.23 -10.54
N GLY A 127 6.79 4.27 -9.70
CA GLY A 127 6.33 2.94 -10.11
C GLY A 127 4.83 2.95 -10.35
N ASN A 128 4.06 3.05 -9.28
CA ASN A 128 2.60 2.97 -9.26
C ASN A 128 2.09 1.61 -9.77
N ASP A 129 2.79 0.55 -9.41
CA ASP A 129 2.53 -0.79 -9.92
C ASP A 129 1.16 -1.31 -9.49
N PHE A 130 0.78 -1.05 -8.25
CA PHE A 130 -0.55 -1.39 -7.75
C PHE A 130 -1.67 -0.68 -8.54
N ALA A 131 -1.51 0.62 -8.80
CA ALA A 131 -2.49 1.39 -9.56
C ALA A 131 -2.58 0.92 -11.02
N ARG A 132 -1.43 0.57 -11.63
CA ARG A 132 -1.38 0.00 -12.98
C ARG A 132 -2.06 -1.37 -13.05
N GLY A 133 -1.84 -2.22 -12.06
CA GLY A 133 -2.47 -3.54 -11.98
C GLY A 133 -4.01 -3.48 -11.88
N LEU A 134 -4.56 -2.36 -11.41
CA LEU A 134 -5.99 -2.10 -11.33
C LEU A 134 -6.52 -1.17 -12.42
N ASP A 135 -5.74 -0.86 -13.45
CA ASP A 135 -6.09 0.09 -14.52
C ASP A 135 -6.51 1.48 -14.01
N LEU A 136 -6.00 1.89 -12.84
CA LEU A 136 -6.28 3.22 -12.29
C LEU A 136 -5.45 4.29 -13.01
N PRO A 137 -5.94 5.56 -13.05
CA PRO A 137 -5.20 6.66 -13.65
C PRO A 137 -3.85 6.89 -12.95
N VAL A 138 -2.75 6.85 -13.72
CA VAL A 138 -1.39 7.11 -13.23
C VAL A 138 -0.91 8.46 -13.74
N ASN A 139 -0.38 9.32 -12.85
CA ASN A 139 0.07 10.69 -13.12
C ASN A 139 -1.03 11.57 -13.78
N ARG A 140 -2.29 11.31 -13.47
CA ARG A 140 -3.47 12.02 -13.99
C ARG A 140 -4.38 12.36 -12.83
N VAL A 141 -4.01 13.42 -12.10
CA VAL A 141 -4.61 13.79 -10.81
C VAL A 141 -6.11 14.05 -10.95
N GLU A 142 -6.51 14.89 -11.90
CA GLU A 142 -7.91 15.27 -12.10
C GLU A 142 -8.78 14.05 -12.43
N THR A 143 -8.31 13.21 -13.35
CA THR A 143 -9.01 11.98 -13.75
C THR A 143 -9.16 11.00 -12.56
N ALA A 144 -8.12 10.89 -11.73
CA ALA A 144 -8.16 10.04 -10.54
C ALA A 144 -9.19 10.58 -9.52
N VAL A 145 -9.17 11.89 -9.26
CA VAL A 145 -10.11 12.53 -8.33
C VAL A 145 -11.54 12.42 -8.85
N GLU A 146 -11.80 12.64 -10.14
CA GLU A 146 -13.13 12.46 -10.75
C GLU A 146 -13.64 11.02 -10.56
N GLY A 147 -12.77 10.03 -10.78
CA GLY A 147 -13.10 8.62 -10.57
C GLY A 147 -13.45 8.31 -9.12
N ILE A 148 -12.66 8.83 -8.17
CA ILE A 148 -12.89 8.68 -6.73
C ILE A 148 -14.21 9.33 -6.32
N VAL A 149 -14.45 10.56 -6.74
CA VAL A 149 -15.72 11.29 -6.46
C VAL A 149 -16.90 10.52 -7.02
N GLY A 150 -16.80 10.03 -8.26
CA GLY A 150 -17.82 9.20 -8.87
C GLY A 150 -18.10 7.92 -8.08
N ALA A 151 -17.06 7.28 -7.55
CA ALA A 151 -17.18 6.09 -6.71
C ALA A 151 -17.86 6.41 -5.37
N ILE A 152 -17.47 7.51 -4.70
CA ILE A 152 -18.09 7.98 -3.46
C ILE A 152 -19.59 8.25 -3.67
N VAL A 153 -19.95 9.00 -4.71
CA VAL A 153 -21.34 9.35 -5.01
C VAL A 153 -22.21 8.11 -5.30
N ARG A 154 -21.64 7.12 -5.97
CA ARG A 154 -22.35 5.86 -6.27
C ARG A 154 -22.25 4.83 -5.14
N GLY A 155 -21.40 5.02 -4.15
CA GLY A 155 -21.11 4.03 -3.11
C GLY A 155 -20.44 2.75 -3.68
N THR A 156 -19.61 2.88 -4.72
CA THR A 156 -18.99 1.73 -5.42
C THR A 156 -17.52 1.58 -5.08
N HIS A 157 -17.05 0.36 -4.98
CA HIS A 157 -15.63 -0.02 -4.82
C HIS A 157 -15.42 -1.42 -5.39
N ILE A 158 -14.16 -1.80 -5.55
CA ILE A 158 -13.76 -3.20 -5.75
C ILE A 158 -13.10 -3.73 -4.50
N ASP A 159 -13.23 -5.01 -4.26
CA ASP A 159 -12.53 -5.71 -3.18
C ASP A 159 -11.26 -6.35 -3.76
N VAL A 160 -10.12 -6.06 -3.14
CA VAL A 160 -8.81 -6.57 -3.51
C VAL A 160 -8.25 -7.35 -2.34
N ASP A 161 -7.79 -8.57 -2.56
CA ASP A 161 -7.18 -9.38 -1.53
C ASP A 161 -5.86 -8.76 -1.04
N MET A 162 -5.60 -8.90 0.26
CA MET A 162 -4.36 -8.45 0.89
C MET A 162 -3.70 -9.59 1.66
N GLY A 163 -2.37 -9.57 1.71
CA GLY A 163 -1.62 -10.41 2.63
C GLY A 163 -1.30 -9.68 3.94
N LEU A 164 -1.19 -10.44 5.02
CA LEU A 164 -0.71 -9.98 6.32
C LEU A 164 0.65 -10.58 6.61
N VAL A 165 1.64 -9.74 6.90
CA VAL A 165 2.97 -10.14 7.38
C VAL A 165 3.04 -9.90 8.87
N THR A 166 3.36 -10.96 9.62
CA THR A 166 3.62 -10.87 11.06
C THR A 166 5.01 -11.41 11.35
N SER A 167 5.74 -10.79 12.28
CA SER A 167 6.97 -11.37 12.79
C SER A 167 6.64 -12.62 13.63
N LEU A 168 7.54 -13.60 13.60
CA LEU A 168 7.43 -14.72 14.53
C LEU A 168 7.64 -14.22 15.97
N PRO A 169 6.98 -14.84 16.97
CA PRO A 169 7.27 -14.55 18.37
C PRO A 169 8.75 -14.78 18.67
N ASP A 170 9.31 -13.97 19.55
CA ASP A 170 10.71 -14.07 19.97
C ASP A 170 11.08 -15.52 20.35
N GLY A 171 12.14 -16.04 19.74
CA GLY A 171 12.66 -17.39 20.04
C GLY A 171 12.81 -18.31 18.81
N HIS A 172 12.33 -17.95 17.65
CA HIS A 172 12.56 -18.67 16.40
C HIS A 172 13.52 -17.89 15.48
N ALA A 173 14.64 -17.42 16.03
CA ALA A 173 15.78 -17.03 15.20
C ALA A 173 16.26 -18.33 14.51
N ILE A 174 16.00 -18.44 13.22
CA ILE A 174 16.67 -19.47 12.40
C ILE A 174 18.15 -19.13 12.48
N ASP A 175 18.92 -20.10 12.96
CA ASP A 175 20.35 -20.03 13.15
C ASP A 175 21.02 -19.45 11.89
N SER A 176 21.31 -18.16 11.92
CA SER A 176 22.07 -17.54 10.83
C SER A 176 23.52 -17.95 11.01
N THR A 177 24.00 -18.85 10.17
CA THR A 177 25.40 -19.33 10.12
C THR A 177 26.43 -18.23 9.87
N ASP A 178 26.00 -16.97 9.85
CA ASP A 178 26.83 -15.80 9.61
C ASP A 178 26.79 -14.89 10.85
N GLY A 179 27.45 -15.28 11.91
CA GLY A 179 27.79 -14.63 13.19
C GLY A 179 27.46 -13.15 13.44
N THR A 180 26.51 -12.57 12.73
CA THR A 180 25.94 -11.25 12.99
C THR A 180 24.84 -11.39 14.03
N ASP A 181 25.17 -10.91 15.23
CA ASP A 181 24.25 -10.80 16.36
C ASP A 181 23.02 -9.97 15.97
N VAL A 182 21.91 -10.63 15.64
CA VAL A 182 20.61 -10.02 15.26
C VAL A 182 19.76 -9.75 16.50
N SER A 183 20.37 -9.61 17.66
CA SER A 183 19.71 -9.31 18.93
C SER A 183 19.23 -7.86 19.09
N GLN A 184 19.10 -7.10 18.00
CA GLN A 184 18.37 -5.84 18.07
C GLN A 184 16.89 -6.13 18.17
N SER A 185 16.30 -5.84 19.32
CA SER A 185 14.87 -5.82 19.59
C SER A 185 14.13 -5.03 18.51
N ARG A 186 13.78 -5.68 17.39
CA ARG A 186 12.93 -5.09 16.38
C ARG A 186 11.50 -5.16 16.87
N SER A 187 10.78 -4.05 16.81
CA SER A 187 9.34 -4.04 17.06
C SER A 187 8.63 -5.10 16.22
N PRO A 188 7.68 -5.84 16.79
CA PRO A 188 6.93 -6.84 16.04
C PRO A 188 6.36 -6.27 14.75
N ILE A 189 6.53 -6.98 13.65
CA ILE A 189 5.94 -6.60 12.37
C ILE A 189 4.50 -7.13 12.36
N ASP A 190 3.57 -6.24 12.03
CA ASP A 190 2.16 -6.55 11.78
C ASP A 190 1.69 -5.58 10.69
N ARG A 191 1.86 -5.98 9.44
CA ARG A 191 1.67 -5.10 8.27
C ARG A 191 0.91 -5.82 7.17
N TYR A 192 -0.09 -5.14 6.64
CA TYR A 192 -0.75 -5.56 5.41
C TYR A 192 0.06 -5.13 4.19
N TYR A 193 0.08 -6.00 3.18
CA TYR A 193 0.56 -5.68 1.84
C TYR A 193 -0.54 -5.95 0.81
N ALA A 194 -0.62 -5.06 -0.18
CA ALA A 194 -1.48 -5.21 -1.34
C ALA A 194 -0.58 -5.35 -2.57
N GLY A 195 -0.79 -6.39 -3.35
CA GLY A 195 0.06 -6.72 -4.48
C GLY A 195 1.12 -7.75 -4.12
N MET A 196 2.37 -7.34 -3.87
CA MET A 196 3.49 -8.27 -3.78
C MET A 196 4.35 -8.02 -2.53
N LEU A 197 4.73 -9.13 -1.85
CA LEU A 197 5.76 -9.15 -0.82
C LEU A 197 6.99 -9.86 -1.37
N SER A 198 8.15 -9.20 -1.35
CA SER A 198 9.42 -9.78 -1.79
C SER A 198 10.46 -9.77 -0.67
N CYS A 199 11.22 -10.86 -0.58
CA CYS A 199 12.33 -11.04 0.35
C CYS A 199 13.64 -11.28 -0.42
N GLY A 200 14.79 -11.02 0.20
CA GLY A 200 16.09 -11.25 -0.39
C GLY A 200 16.51 -10.13 -1.33
N LEU A 201 16.83 -10.45 -2.58
CA LEU A 201 17.41 -9.54 -3.56
C LEU A 201 16.57 -8.26 -3.75
N ASP A 202 15.27 -8.37 -3.92
CA ASP A 202 14.38 -7.21 -4.10
C ASP A 202 14.39 -6.28 -2.87
N ALA A 203 14.40 -6.86 -1.67
CA ALA A 203 14.50 -6.09 -0.45
C ALA A 203 15.84 -5.34 -0.37
N SER A 204 16.95 -5.99 -0.73
CA SER A 204 18.27 -5.38 -0.78
C SER A 204 18.38 -4.25 -1.81
N ILE A 205 17.81 -4.46 -3.01
CA ILE A 205 17.74 -3.42 -4.06
C ILE A 205 16.95 -2.21 -3.56
N ASN A 206 15.80 -2.44 -2.94
CA ASN A 206 14.94 -1.37 -2.44
C ASN A 206 15.61 -0.59 -1.30
N ASP A 207 16.23 -1.28 -0.37
CA ASP A 207 16.99 -0.68 0.73
C ASP A 207 18.15 0.18 0.20
N ARG A 208 18.98 -0.36 -0.70
CA ARG A 208 20.07 0.38 -1.33
C ARG A 208 19.56 1.59 -2.11
N ALA A 209 18.49 1.44 -2.87
CA ALA A 209 17.90 2.54 -3.60
C ALA A 209 17.42 3.65 -2.66
N ASN A 210 16.80 3.32 -1.53
CA ASN A 210 16.31 4.30 -0.56
C ASN A 210 17.44 5.06 0.16
N HIS A 211 18.59 4.43 0.40
CA HIS A 211 19.76 5.05 1.02
C HIS A 211 20.74 5.67 0.02
N SER A 212 20.46 5.62 -1.27
CA SER A 212 21.32 6.18 -2.31
C SER A 212 21.24 7.70 -2.37
N HIS A 213 22.41 8.36 -2.55
CA HIS A 213 22.50 9.79 -2.79
C HIS A 213 22.23 10.22 -4.23
N LEU A 214 21.97 9.27 -5.13
CA LEU A 214 21.62 9.57 -6.53
C LEU A 214 20.26 10.27 -6.63
N PRO A 215 20.03 11.09 -7.66
CA PRO A 215 18.75 11.73 -7.90
C PRO A 215 17.61 10.72 -7.91
N ASN A 216 16.46 11.08 -7.35
CA ASN A 216 15.27 10.23 -7.35
C ASN A 216 14.86 9.86 -8.78
N GLY A 217 14.44 8.60 -8.97
CA GLY A 217 13.94 8.11 -10.25
C GLY A 217 14.52 6.74 -10.63
N SER A 218 14.20 6.32 -11.85
CA SER A 218 14.58 5.00 -12.38
C SER A 218 16.10 4.75 -12.38
N LEU A 219 16.92 5.79 -12.52
CA LEU A 219 18.39 5.64 -12.54
C LEU A 219 18.93 5.16 -11.19
N ARG A 220 18.40 5.66 -10.08
CA ARG A 220 18.79 5.25 -8.73
C ARG A 220 18.46 3.77 -8.49
N TYR A 221 17.27 3.36 -8.88
CA TYR A 221 16.84 1.97 -8.77
C TYR A 221 17.68 1.06 -9.67
N PHE A 222 17.90 1.46 -10.92
CA PHE A 222 18.73 0.70 -11.87
C PHE A 222 20.18 0.52 -11.39
N ALA A 223 20.79 1.56 -10.83
CA ALA A 223 22.11 1.46 -10.23
C ALA A 223 22.13 0.49 -9.04
N ALA A 224 21.11 0.51 -8.19
CA ALA A 224 20.97 -0.43 -7.08
C ALA A 224 20.84 -1.88 -7.58
N VAL A 225 20.04 -2.11 -8.62
CA VAL A 225 19.90 -3.44 -9.27
C VAL A 225 21.25 -3.97 -9.73
N ILE A 226 22.03 -3.16 -10.49
CA ILE A 226 23.34 -3.60 -10.99
C ILE A 226 24.26 -3.99 -9.83
N VAL A 227 24.35 -3.15 -8.80
CA VAL A 227 25.23 -3.42 -7.66
C VAL A 227 24.80 -4.69 -6.92
N GLU A 228 23.51 -4.86 -6.64
CA GLU A 228 23.03 -6.06 -5.94
C GLU A 228 23.20 -7.34 -6.76
N LEU A 229 23.03 -7.28 -8.08
CA LEU A 229 23.28 -8.41 -8.97
C LEU A 229 24.74 -8.85 -8.98
N THR A 230 25.69 -7.90 -8.86
CA THR A 230 27.13 -8.24 -8.79
C THR A 230 27.53 -8.86 -7.44
N HIS A 231 26.73 -8.66 -6.39
CA HIS A 231 26.96 -9.19 -5.05
C HIS A 231 25.82 -10.11 -4.60
N MET A 232 25.16 -10.75 -5.55
CA MET A 232 23.96 -11.56 -5.28
C MET A 232 24.25 -12.66 -4.26
N LYS A 233 23.47 -12.64 -3.16
CA LYS A 233 23.50 -13.66 -2.11
C LYS A 233 22.28 -14.56 -2.28
N SER A 234 22.43 -15.82 -1.88
CA SER A 234 21.31 -16.74 -1.74
C SER A 234 20.99 -16.92 -0.26
N TYR A 235 19.70 -17.06 0.04
CA TYR A 235 19.17 -17.24 1.37
C TYR A 235 18.45 -18.56 1.48
N GLY A 236 18.52 -19.22 2.65
CA GLY A 236 17.70 -20.38 2.95
C GLY A 236 16.30 -19.95 3.35
N TYR A 237 15.28 -20.54 2.75
CA TYR A 237 13.89 -20.33 3.11
C TYR A 237 13.27 -21.68 3.48
N HIS A 238 12.65 -21.74 4.65
CA HIS A 238 11.74 -22.80 5.03
C HIS A 238 10.32 -22.32 4.79
N ILE A 239 9.61 -22.96 3.87
CA ILE A 239 8.27 -22.56 3.45
C ILE A 239 7.29 -23.61 3.91
N LYS A 240 6.30 -23.19 4.70
CA LYS A 240 5.16 -24.01 5.07
C LYS A 240 3.88 -23.31 4.64
N ALA A 241 3.23 -23.83 3.62
CA ALA A 241 2.00 -23.29 3.06
C ALA A 241 0.81 -24.16 3.43
N THR A 242 -0.24 -23.56 3.98
CA THR A 242 -1.53 -24.21 4.15
C THR A 242 -2.44 -23.74 3.03
N LEU A 243 -2.85 -24.65 2.17
CA LEU A 243 -3.69 -24.35 1.02
C LEU A 243 -5.17 -24.20 1.41
N ALA A 244 -5.99 -23.70 0.47
CA ALA A 244 -7.41 -23.43 0.71
C ALA A 244 -8.23 -24.71 1.05
N ASP A 245 -7.78 -25.89 0.60
CA ASP A 245 -8.38 -27.20 0.91
C ASP A 245 -7.93 -27.76 2.26
N GLY A 246 -7.05 -27.03 2.99
CA GLY A 246 -6.49 -27.42 4.28
C GLY A 246 -5.24 -28.30 4.16
N SER A 247 -4.81 -28.69 2.97
CA SER A 247 -3.55 -29.41 2.79
C SER A 247 -2.34 -28.52 3.13
N VAL A 248 -1.24 -29.15 3.56
CA VAL A 248 -0.02 -28.45 3.95
C VAL A 248 1.11 -28.90 3.04
N GLU A 249 1.74 -27.95 2.39
CA GLU A 249 3.00 -28.14 1.67
C GLU A 249 4.15 -27.54 2.47
N GLU A 250 5.27 -28.28 2.53
CA GLU A 250 6.47 -27.86 3.25
C GLU A 250 7.69 -28.06 2.38
N ARG A 251 8.55 -27.02 2.22
CA ARG A 251 9.72 -27.07 1.36
C ARG A 251 10.84 -26.23 1.93
N ASP A 252 12.07 -26.75 1.82
CA ASP A 252 13.30 -25.99 2.01
C ASP A 252 13.87 -25.63 0.65
N ILE A 253 14.15 -24.35 0.44
CA ILE A 253 14.76 -23.86 -0.80
C ILE A 253 15.92 -22.91 -0.49
N ILE A 254 16.90 -22.86 -1.37
CA ILE A 254 17.94 -21.83 -1.38
C ILE A 254 17.72 -20.98 -2.62
N SER A 255 17.44 -19.70 -2.40
CA SER A 255 17.14 -18.77 -3.49
C SER A 255 17.64 -17.35 -3.15
N PRO A 256 18.06 -16.56 -4.13
CA PRO A 256 18.34 -15.14 -3.91
C PRO A 256 17.06 -14.32 -3.67
N LEU A 257 15.90 -14.83 -4.05
CA LEU A 257 14.63 -14.11 -4.04
C LEU A 257 13.49 -15.06 -3.67
N LEU A 258 12.61 -14.60 -2.79
CA LEU A 258 11.30 -15.20 -2.53
C LEU A 258 10.23 -14.10 -2.68
N THR A 259 9.20 -14.39 -3.48
CA THR A 259 8.08 -13.48 -3.70
C THR A 259 6.75 -14.17 -3.39
N VAL A 260 5.87 -13.47 -2.70
CA VAL A 260 4.48 -13.85 -2.45
C VAL A 260 3.57 -12.78 -3.03
N ALA A 261 2.65 -13.18 -3.93
CA ALA A 261 1.73 -12.29 -4.63
C ALA A 261 0.30 -12.78 -4.54
#